data_d5a30ad468235345cd11d6c3875b967b
#
_entry.id   d5a30ad468235345cd11d6c3875b967b
#
_cell.length_a   1.000
_cell.length_b   1.000
_cell.length_c   1.000
_cell.angle_alpha   90.00
_cell.angle_beta   90.00
_cell.angle_gamma   90.00
#
_symmetry.space_group_name_H-M   'P 1'
#
loop_
_entity.id
_entity.type
_entity.pdbx_description
1 polymer ?
#
loop_
_entity_poly.entity_id
_entity_poly.type
_entity_poly.pdbx_seq_one_letter_code
_entity_poly.pdbx_strand_id
1 'polypeptide(L)'
;CWQTYGEYNEDLRNTVIQEFLRYWAKYDFYFYCYAYARIKNKEGGEDVPFLLRPAQVKLAETFERMRRAGKPIRVILLKARQWGGSTCTQIYMSWIQIMHVKSWNSIIVGHQGDSAAEVKDMYVKLITQLPEFLFYEEGIEFDGSLPKIKGGGTSNISLIPSRNCKIKTATAMNPEGARGGDSAMAHCTEVAFWPQTEKMDPQKQVKSSCSGILYKPYTMIVYESTPNGQNFYKDEWDRANGTDDHGERLSAFEPLFVAWWEIEEYRLDPEDMLEWACTLIERRNDKSGNWDYMYWLWTIGATLQGIYWYRQKMKEYADIQDMQQEYPSDPVEAFKYSGQLVFDIYKVEQLRRFCREPVFQGDISGKSPKGEQAVEGLKLFRRKGGELKIWEMPDKTWRLENRYFVSVDIGGKYRTSDYSVITAVSYTHLRAHETRRHL
;
A
#
# COMPACT_ATOMS: atom_id res chain seq x y z
N CYS A 1 -21.26 28.57 33.87
CA CYS A 1 -22.17 27.63 34.58
C CYS A 1 -22.16 27.84 36.10
N TRP A 2 -21.01 27.98 36.74
CA TRP A 2 -20.90 28.13 38.22
C TRP A 2 -21.62 29.36 38.78
N GLN A 3 -21.62 30.45 38.04
CA GLN A 3 -22.27 31.70 38.48
C GLN A 3 -23.79 31.73 38.28
N THR A 4 -24.34 30.80 37.47
CA THR A 4 -25.75 30.83 37.10
C THR A 4 -26.62 29.89 37.94
N TYR A 5 -26.02 28.83 38.55
CA TYR A 5 -26.79 27.78 39.26
C TYR A 5 -26.49 27.63 40.75
N GLY A 6 -25.60 28.41 41.31
CA GLY A 6 -25.46 28.64 42.77
C GLY A 6 -25.06 27.49 43.67
N GLU A 7 -25.14 26.25 43.23
CA GLU A 7 -24.76 25.04 43.96
C GLU A 7 -23.81 24.14 43.16
N TYR A 8 -22.81 23.59 43.87
CA TYR A 8 -21.88 22.62 43.30
C TYR A 8 -22.61 21.27 43.16
N ASN A 9 -22.85 20.89 41.92
CA ASN A 9 -23.35 19.55 41.58
C ASN A 9 -22.27 18.75 40.86
N GLU A 10 -21.73 17.73 41.54
CA GLU A 10 -20.66 16.89 41.04
C GLU A 10 -21.09 16.07 39.83
N ASP A 11 -22.31 15.58 39.79
CA ASP A 11 -22.84 14.81 38.66
C ASP A 11 -22.99 15.65 37.43
N LEU A 12 -23.50 16.88 37.59
CA LEU A 12 -23.58 17.85 36.48
C LEU A 12 -22.19 18.21 35.92
N ARG A 13 -21.22 18.42 36.82
CA ARG A 13 -19.82 18.67 36.45
C ARG A 13 -19.25 17.51 35.65
N ASN A 14 -19.43 16.28 36.14
CA ASN A 14 -18.92 15.08 35.48
C ASN A 14 -19.57 14.88 34.11
N THR A 15 -20.87 15.11 34.01
CA THR A 15 -21.60 15.07 32.74
C THR A 15 -21.05 16.09 31.74
N VAL A 16 -20.86 17.34 32.15
CA VAL A 16 -20.29 18.40 31.28
C VAL A 16 -18.87 18.07 30.84
N ILE A 17 -18.04 17.52 31.73
CA ILE A 17 -16.68 17.08 31.40
C ILE A 17 -16.71 15.94 30.37
N GLN A 18 -17.56 14.93 30.58
CA GLN A 18 -17.68 13.80 29.67
C GLN A 18 -18.16 14.24 28.27
N GLU A 19 -19.15 15.13 28.19
CA GLU A 19 -19.61 15.68 26.92
C GLU A 19 -18.52 16.51 26.22
N PHE A 20 -17.75 17.30 26.96
CA PHE A 20 -16.61 18.05 26.41
C PHE A 20 -15.53 17.09 25.86
N LEU A 21 -15.18 16.06 26.62
CA LEU A 21 -14.19 15.07 26.22
C LEU A 21 -14.67 14.25 25.01
N ARG A 22 -15.97 13.92 24.97
CA ARG A 22 -16.60 13.24 23.84
C ARG A 22 -16.56 14.11 22.59
N TYR A 23 -16.91 15.41 22.75
CA TYR A 23 -16.83 16.37 21.64
C TYR A 23 -15.41 16.50 21.11
N TRP A 24 -14.42 16.63 22.01
CA TRP A 24 -13.02 16.71 21.61
C TRP A 24 -12.57 15.43 20.89
N ALA A 25 -12.85 14.27 21.43
CA ALA A 25 -12.55 12.99 20.79
C ALA A 25 -13.18 12.83 19.41
N LYS A 26 -14.36 13.44 19.18
CA LYS A 26 -15.03 13.40 17.88
C LYS A 26 -14.32 14.21 16.79
N TYR A 27 -13.74 15.35 17.15
CA TYR A 27 -13.15 16.25 16.17
C TYR A 27 -11.63 16.19 16.09
N ASP A 28 -11.00 15.51 17.04
CA ASP A 28 -9.55 15.34 17.11
C ASP A 28 -9.19 13.86 17.25
N PHE A 29 -8.77 13.27 16.14
CA PHE A 29 -8.32 11.87 16.10
C PHE A 29 -7.09 11.61 16.96
N TYR A 30 -6.16 12.58 17.05
CA TYR A 30 -4.95 12.46 17.87
C TYR A 30 -5.29 12.43 19.34
N PHE A 31 -6.22 13.30 19.78
CA PHE A 31 -6.74 13.25 21.13
C PHE A 31 -7.45 11.94 21.44
N TYR A 32 -8.27 11.43 20.51
CA TYR A 32 -8.92 10.12 20.66
C TYR A 32 -7.89 9.00 20.86
N CYS A 33 -6.81 8.97 20.07
CA CYS A 33 -5.73 8.01 20.21
C CYS A 33 -5.05 8.10 21.57
N TYR A 34 -4.63 9.32 21.94
CA TYR A 34 -3.90 9.56 23.18
C TYR A 34 -4.74 9.21 24.44
N ALA A 35 -5.96 9.70 24.47
CA ALA A 35 -6.81 9.59 25.65
C ALA A 35 -7.41 8.20 25.82
N TYR A 36 -7.81 7.53 24.73
CA TYR A 36 -8.66 6.36 24.81
C TYR A 36 -8.13 5.10 24.13
N ALA A 37 -7.29 5.20 23.10
CA ALA A 37 -6.74 4.02 22.46
C ALA A 37 -5.63 3.41 23.31
N ARG A 38 -5.75 2.12 23.59
CA ARG A 38 -4.75 1.32 24.32
C ARG A 38 -4.28 0.17 23.45
N ILE A 39 -2.99 -0.08 23.45
CA ILE A 39 -2.36 -1.16 22.70
C ILE A 39 -1.51 -2.03 23.62
N LYS A 40 -1.28 -3.26 23.20
CA LYS A 40 -0.39 -4.18 23.90
C LYS A 40 1.02 -3.61 23.97
N ASN A 41 1.59 -3.56 25.16
CA ASN A 41 2.99 -3.24 25.34
C ASN A 41 3.88 -4.37 24.81
N LYS A 42 4.78 -4.07 23.86
CA LYS A 42 5.72 -5.06 23.30
C LYS A 42 6.76 -5.56 24.32
N GLU A 43 7.04 -4.75 25.32
CA GLU A 43 7.98 -5.08 26.41
C GLU A 43 7.30 -5.91 27.52
N GLY A 44 6.01 -6.18 27.39
CA GLY A 44 5.21 -6.87 28.42
C GLY A 44 4.59 -5.89 29.41
N GLY A 45 3.78 -6.43 30.35
CA GLY A 45 3.07 -5.62 31.34
C GLY A 45 1.70 -5.12 30.86
N GLU A 46 1.26 -3.99 31.41
CA GLU A 46 -0.03 -3.39 31.08
C GLU A 46 -0.06 -2.74 29.69
N ASP A 47 -1.27 -2.59 29.16
CA ASP A 47 -1.49 -1.89 27.90
C ASP A 47 -1.13 -0.41 28.00
N VAL A 48 -0.48 0.11 26.96
CA VAL A 48 0.00 1.48 26.91
C VAL A 48 -0.88 2.35 26.01
N PRO A 49 -0.95 3.68 26.24
CA PRO A 49 -1.60 4.61 25.31
C PRO A 49 -1.03 4.50 23.90
N PHE A 50 -1.91 4.60 22.90
CA PHE A 50 -1.48 4.67 21.51
C PHE A 50 -1.02 6.09 21.17
N LEU A 51 0.26 6.34 21.38
CA LEU A 51 0.90 7.58 20.96
C LEU A 51 1.31 7.45 19.49
N LEU A 52 0.73 8.29 18.65
CA LEU A 52 1.05 8.30 17.21
C LEU A 52 2.51 8.71 16.99
N ARG A 53 3.27 7.83 16.36
CA ARG A 53 4.65 8.06 15.94
C ARG A 53 4.68 8.68 14.54
N PRO A 54 5.78 9.27 14.06
CA PRO A 54 5.84 9.97 12.77
C PRO A 54 5.24 9.21 11.59
N ALA A 55 5.55 7.92 11.44
CA ALA A 55 4.98 7.09 10.38
C ALA A 55 3.44 6.92 10.51
N GLN A 56 2.94 6.81 11.74
CA GLN A 56 1.49 6.71 12.01
C GLN A 56 0.81 8.07 11.84
N VAL A 57 1.48 9.17 12.19
CA VAL A 57 1.01 10.54 11.90
C VAL A 57 0.84 10.72 10.40
N LYS A 58 1.84 10.35 9.59
CA LYS A 58 1.80 10.41 8.12
C LYS A 58 0.58 9.66 7.54
N LEU A 59 0.27 8.48 8.08
CA LEU A 59 -0.91 7.70 7.68
C LEU A 59 -2.22 8.38 8.12
N ALA A 60 -2.31 8.81 9.38
CA ALA A 60 -3.48 9.47 9.93
C ALA A 60 -3.78 10.81 9.22
N GLU A 61 -2.77 11.60 8.92
CA GLU A 61 -2.91 12.85 8.14
C GLU A 61 -3.44 12.59 6.73
N THR A 62 -3.02 11.49 6.09
CA THR A 62 -3.54 11.09 4.79
C THR A 62 -5.03 10.78 4.86
N PHE A 63 -5.47 10.05 5.89
CA PHE A 63 -6.89 9.79 6.13
C PHE A 63 -7.66 11.08 6.45
N GLU A 64 -7.14 11.90 7.36
CA GLU A 64 -7.77 13.16 7.79
C GLU A 64 -7.90 14.18 6.67
N ARG A 65 -6.91 14.27 5.79
CA ARG A 65 -6.95 15.15 4.62
C ARG A 65 -8.10 14.77 3.68
N MET A 66 -8.30 13.48 3.42
CA MET A 66 -9.43 13.00 2.60
C MET A 66 -10.76 13.22 3.31
N ARG A 67 -10.85 12.85 4.59
CA ARG A 67 -12.07 13.03 5.38
C ARG A 67 -12.50 14.49 5.46
N ARG A 68 -11.58 15.41 5.77
CA ARG A 68 -11.86 16.85 5.87
C ARG A 68 -12.22 17.47 4.52
N ALA A 69 -11.71 16.91 3.44
CA ALA A 69 -12.09 17.31 2.08
C ALA A 69 -13.47 16.75 1.65
N GLY A 70 -14.18 16.02 2.52
CA GLY A 70 -15.45 15.39 2.18
C GLY A 70 -15.35 14.27 1.15
N LYS A 71 -14.15 13.68 0.99
CA LYS A 71 -13.87 12.61 0.04
C LYS A 71 -13.90 11.23 0.71
N PRO A 72 -14.20 10.15 -0.04
CA PRO A 72 -13.96 8.81 0.46
C PRO A 72 -12.47 8.57 0.68
N ILE A 73 -12.14 7.80 1.71
CA ILE A 73 -10.75 7.45 2.03
C ILE A 73 -10.36 6.23 1.20
N ARG A 74 -9.41 6.39 0.31
CA ARG A 74 -8.89 5.33 -0.57
C ARG A 74 -7.37 5.40 -0.56
N VAL A 75 -6.73 4.45 0.12
CA VAL A 75 -5.27 4.46 0.31
C VAL A 75 -4.69 3.09 -0.04
N ILE A 76 -3.62 3.10 -0.82
CA ILE A 76 -2.74 1.95 -1.00
C ILE A 76 -1.43 2.22 -0.26
N LEU A 77 -1.18 1.42 0.77
CA LEU A 77 -0.09 1.61 1.73
C LEU A 77 1.01 0.55 1.52
N LEU A 78 2.09 0.97 0.88
CA LEU A 78 3.32 0.19 0.78
C LEU A 78 4.21 0.50 1.98
N LYS A 79 4.61 -0.49 2.73
CA LYS A 79 5.21 -0.28 4.05
C LYS A 79 6.32 -1.26 4.39
N ALA A 80 7.24 -0.84 5.25
CA ALA A 80 8.08 -1.74 6.02
C ALA A 80 7.26 -2.47 7.12
N ARG A 81 7.82 -3.50 7.73
CA ARG A 81 7.12 -4.32 8.75
C ARG A 81 6.94 -3.60 10.09
N GLN A 82 5.97 -4.05 10.86
CA GLN A 82 5.82 -3.93 12.33
C GLN A 82 5.86 -2.52 12.98
N TRP A 83 5.46 -1.48 12.29
CA TRP A 83 5.37 -0.12 12.85
C TRP A 83 3.96 0.28 13.33
N GLY A 84 3.02 -0.66 13.33
CA GLY A 84 1.66 -0.43 13.82
C GLY A 84 0.72 0.26 12.81
N GLY A 85 0.98 0.16 11.51
CA GLY A 85 0.11 0.71 10.46
C GLY A 85 -1.29 0.09 10.45
N SER A 86 -1.39 -1.25 10.54
CA SER A 86 -2.66 -1.97 10.64
C SER A 86 -3.43 -1.57 11.91
N THR A 87 -2.72 -1.41 13.04
CA THR A 87 -3.31 -0.93 14.30
C THR A 87 -3.87 0.48 14.13
N CYS A 88 -3.10 1.40 13.56
CA CYS A 88 -3.55 2.78 13.29
C CYS A 88 -4.79 2.80 12.37
N THR A 89 -4.81 1.98 11.34
CA THR A 89 -5.96 1.83 10.43
C THR A 89 -7.20 1.36 11.18
N GLN A 90 -7.08 0.35 12.06
CA GLN A 90 -8.21 -0.15 12.84
C GLN A 90 -8.70 0.86 13.88
N ILE A 91 -7.80 1.58 14.54
CA ILE A 91 -8.17 2.67 15.45
C ILE A 91 -8.94 3.75 14.69
N TYR A 92 -8.51 4.12 13.49
CA TYR A 92 -9.20 5.10 12.67
C TYR A 92 -10.60 4.63 12.21
N MET A 93 -10.73 3.36 11.80
CA MET A 93 -12.02 2.77 11.44
C MET A 93 -12.98 2.73 12.65
N SER A 94 -12.46 2.36 13.84
CA SER A 94 -13.24 2.37 15.07
C SER A 94 -13.70 3.78 15.42
N TRP A 95 -12.82 4.77 15.28
CA TRP A 95 -13.14 6.17 15.52
C TRP A 95 -14.30 6.67 14.64
N ILE A 96 -14.30 6.30 13.34
CA ILE A 96 -15.43 6.60 12.46
C ILE A 96 -16.72 5.95 12.97
N GLN A 97 -16.69 4.67 13.35
CA GLN A 97 -17.88 3.92 13.79
C GLN A 97 -18.41 4.40 15.14
N ILE A 98 -17.52 4.75 16.07
CA ILE A 98 -17.92 5.19 17.41
C ILE A 98 -18.32 6.67 17.41
N MET A 99 -17.54 7.53 16.76
CA MET A 99 -17.70 8.98 16.92
C MET A 99 -18.50 9.66 15.81
N HIS A 100 -18.54 9.08 14.60
CA HIS A 100 -19.10 9.79 13.44
C HIS A 100 -20.33 9.15 12.84
N VAL A 101 -20.33 7.85 12.51
CA VAL A 101 -21.40 7.24 11.70
C VAL A 101 -21.91 5.95 12.30
N LYS A 102 -23.20 5.88 12.59
CA LYS A 102 -23.92 4.66 12.98
C LYS A 102 -24.18 3.75 11.79
N SER A 103 -24.44 2.48 12.09
CA SER A 103 -24.76 1.43 11.10
C SER A 103 -23.71 1.31 9.98
N TRP A 104 -22.45 1.65 10.29
CA TRP A 104 -21.33 1.64 9.37
C TRP A 104 -20.53 0.35 9.53
N ASN A 105 -20.81 -0.62 8.68
CA ASN A 105 -20.16 -1.93 8.76
C ASN A 105 -18.76 -1.90 8.18
N SER A 106 -17.86 -2.71 8.70
CA SER A 106 -16.51 -2.87 8.20
C SER A 106 -16.17 -4.33 7.93
N ILE A 107 -15.24 -4.53 6.97
CA ILE A 107 -14.66 -5.83 6.65
C ILE A 107 -13.14 -5.76 6.72
N ILE A 108 -12.54 -6.78 7.34
CA ILE A 108 -11.11 -7.01 7.35
C ILE A 108 -10.84 -8.24 6.49
N VAL A 109 -10.00 -8.08 5.47
CA VAL A 109 -9.63 -9.17 4.56
C VAL A 109 -8.13 -9.42 4.69
N GLY A 110 -7.77 -10.57 5.25
CA GLY A 110 -6.38 -10.99 5.41
C GLY A 110 -5.93 -11.98 4.33
N HIS A 111 -4.62 -12.13 4.20
CA HIS A 111 -4.03 -13.18 3.36
C HIS A 111 -4.51 -14.57 3.83
N GLN A 112 -4.41 -14.82 5.15
CA GLN A 112 -4.90 -16.02 5.82
C GLN A 112 -5.91 -15.66 6.91
N GLY A 113 -6.67 -16.66 7.38
CA GLY A 113 -7.67 -16.47 8.42
C GLY A 113 -7.08 -15.91 9.71
N ASP A 114 -5.93 -16.42 10.12
CA ASP A 114 -5.25 -16.00 11.36
C ASP A 114 -4.81 -14.53 11.30
N SER A 115 -4.27 -14.08 10.16
CA SER A 115 -3.90 -12.68 9.97
C SER A 115 -5.09 -11.73 10.09
N ALA A 116 -6.24 -12.10 9.51
CA ALA A 116 -7.47 -11.32 9.64
C ALA A 116 -8.01 -11.34 11.07
N ALA A 117 -7.86 -12.46 11.79
CA ALA A 117 -8.27 -12.60 13.18
C ALA A 117 -7.42 -11.73 14.10
N GLU A 118 -6.10 -11.70 13.93
CA GLU A 118 -5.20 -10.83 14.71
C GLU A 118 -5.58 -9.35 14.56
N VAL A 119 -5.84 -8.89 13.35
CA VAL A 119 -6.28 -7.51 13.10
C VAL A 119 -7.64 -7.23 13.74
N LYS A 120 -8.57 -8.19 13.69
CA LYS A 120 -9.87 -8.09 14.38
C LYS A 120 -9.69 -8.03 15.90
N ASP A 121 -8.79 -8.83 16.46
CA ASP A 121 -8.57 -8.86 17.91
C ASP A 121 -8.01 -7.52 18.43
N MET A 122 -7.16 -6.85 17.65
CA MET A 122 -6.74 -5.46 17.95
C MET A 122 -7.96 -4.52 18.03
N TYR A 123 -8.88 -4.63 17.08
CA TYR A 123 -10.11 -3.84 17.07
C TYR A 123 -11.03 -4.17 18.25
N VAL A 124 -11.27 -5.46 18.53
CA VAL A 124 -12.12 -5.90 19.65
C VAL A 124 -11.55 -5.41 20.98
N LYS A 125 -10.25 -5.54 21.18
CA LYS A 125 -9.54 -5.05 22.37
C LYS A 125 -9.74 -3.55 22.57
N LEU A 126 -9.54 -2.77 21.49
CA LEU A 126 -9.73 -1.33 21.51
C LEU A 126 -11.16 -0.96 21.97
N ILE A 127 -12.19 -1.52 21.32
CA ILE A 127 -13.59 -1.22 21.63
C ILE A 127 -13.94 -1.59 23.08
N THR A 128 -13.43 -2.72 23.57
CA THR A 128 -13.70 -3.17 24.95
C THR A 128 -13.16 -2.20 25.99
N GLN A 129 -12.04 -1.56 25.71
CA GLN A 129 -11.37 -0.65 26.63
C GLN A 129 -11.90 0.79 26.59
N LEU A 130 -12.65 1.17 25.54
CA LEU A 130 -13.20 2.52 25.44
C LEU A 130 -14.15 2.85 26.60
N PRO A 131 -14.13 4.08 27.15
CA PRO A 131 -15.10 4.54 28.13
C PRO A 131 -16.54 4.51 27.57
N GLU A 132 -17.50 4.22 28.43
CA GLU A 132 -18.93 4.11 28.04
C GLU A 132 -19.47 5.41 27.46
N PHE A 133 -19.10 6.55 28.02
CA PHE A 133 -19.60 7.87 27.58
C PHE A 133 -19.29 8.18 26.11
N LEU A 134 -18.29 7.52 25.49
CA LEU A 134 -18.01 7.69 24.06
C LEU A 134 -19.09 7.09 23.17
N PHE A 135 -19.86 6.14 23.69
CA PHE A 135 -20.96 5.49 22.96
C PHE A 135 -22.29 6.24 23.11
N TYR A 136 -22.34 7.27 23.96
CA TYR A 136 -23.54 8.07 24.16
C TYR A 136 -23.86 8.89 22.90
N GLU A 137 -25.13 9.18 22.73
CA GLU A 137 -25.61 10.14 21.76
C GLU A 137 -26.38 11.25 22.45
N GLU A 138 -26.37 12.43 21.86
CA GLU A 138 -27.10 13.56 22.34
C GLU A 138 -28.60 13.23 22.45
N GLY A 139 -29.15 13.30 23.67
CA GLY A 139 -30.54 12.99 23.98
C GLY A 139 -30.92 11.51 24.09
N ILE A 140 -29.95 10.58 24.03
CA ILE A 140 -30.16 9.14 24.19
C ILE A 140 -29.29 8.64 25.33
N GLU A 141 -29.91 8.15 26.40
CA GLU A 141 -29.18 7.46 27.47
C GLU A 141 -28.58 6.17 26.94
N PHE A 142 -27.32 5.92 27.30
CA PHE A 142 -26.66 4.66 26.98
C PHE A 142 -27.30 3.55 27.83
N ASP A 143 -27.82 2.51 27.17
CA ASP A 143 -28.27 1.30 27.86
C ASP A 143 -27.04 0.50 28.31
N GLY A 144 -26.63 0.71 29.58
CA GLY A 144 -25.49 0.02 30.18
C GLY A 144 -25.65 -1.51 30.27
N SER A 145 -26.84 -2.05 29.96
CA SER A 145 -27.05 -3.49 29.86
C SER A 145 -26.48 -4.09 28.57
N LEU A 146 -26.22 -3.26 27.53
CA LEU A 146 -25.64 -3.72 26.27
C LEU A 146 -24.11 -3.82 26.37
N PRO A 147 -23.52 -4.95 25.95
CA PRO A 147 -22.09 -5.06 25.89
C PRO A 147 -21.52 -4.11 24.82
N LYS A 148 -20.35 -3.48 25.07
CA LYS A 148 -19.67 -2.60 24.09
C LYS A 148 -19.42 -3.33 22.78
N ILE A 149 -19.07 -4.60 22.84
CA ILE A 149 -18.89 -5.46 21.67
C ILE A 149 -19.42 -6.86 21.96
N LYS A 150 -20.08 -7.48 20.97
CA LYS A 150 -20.63 -8.83 21.03
C LYS A 150 -20.09 -9.68 19.89
N GLY A 151 -19.73 -10.94 20.17
CA GLY A 151 -19.19 -11.87 19.17
C GLY A 151 -17.68 -11.71 19.02
N GLY A 152 -16.92 -12.10 20.03
CA GLY A 152 -15.46 -12.23 20.01
C GLY A 152 -14.99 -13.67 19.72
N GLY A 153 -13.70 -13.92 19.80
CA GLY A 153 -13.10 -15.25 19.61
C GLY A 153 -13.22 -15.76 18.17
N THR A 154 -13.68 -16.98 18.01
CA THR A 154 -13.74 -17.67 16.70
C THR A 154 -14.82 -17.16 15.73
N SER A 155 -15.70 -16.25 16.17
CA SER A 155 -16.73 -15.68 15.31
C SER A 155 -16.12 -14.75 14.25
N ASN A 156 -16.48 -14.94 12.98
CA ASN A 156 -16.09 -14.05 11.89
C ASN A 156 -16.81 -12.69 11.91
N ILE A 157 -17.78 -12.50 12.80
CA ILE A 157 -18.55 -11.27 12.92
C ILE A 157 -18.55 -10.82 14.38
N SER A 158 -18.22 -9.55 14.58
CA SER A 158 -18.42 -8.86 15.86
C SER A 158 -19.36 -7.67 15.68
N LEU A 159 -20.16 -7.39 16.69
CA LEU A 159 -21.18 -6.33 16.68
C LEU A 159 -20.85 -5.30 17.75
N ILE A 160 -21.05 -4.04 17.43
CA ILE A 160 -21.12 -2.92 18.39
C ILE A 160 -22.60 -2.56 18.54
N PRO A 161 -23.33 -3.13 19.53
CA PRO A 161 -24.79 -3.03 19.58
C PRO A 161 -25.30 -1.59 19.66
N SER A 162 -24.70 -0.75 20.50
CA SER A 162 -25.07 0.66 20.69
C SER A 162 -24.92 1.51 19.43
N ARG A 163 -24.02 1.11 18.52
CA ARG A 163 -23.77 1.83 17.25
C ARG A 163 -24.38 1.12 16.03
N ASN A 164 -24.98 -0.05 16.22
CA ASN A 164 -25.48 -0.91 15.14
C ASN A 164 -24.42 -1.16 14.05
N CYS A 165 -23.15 -1.30 14.44
CA CYS A 165 -22.04 -1.53 13.54
C CYS A 165 -21.59 -3.00 13.59
N LYS A 166 -21.19 -3.54 12.44
CA LYS A 166 -20.65 -4.90 12.31
C LYS A 166 -19.19 -4.83 11.83
N ILE A 167 -18.37 -5.70 12.41
CA ILE A 167 -17.01 -5.96 11.91
C ILE A 167 -16.97 -7.42 11.45
N LYS A 168 -16.66 -7.63 10.16
CA LYS A 168 -16.56 -8.96 9.56
C LYS A 168 -15.11 -9.23 9.20
N THR A 169 -14.64 -10.46 9.39
CA THR A 169 -13.39 -10.94 8.85
C THR A 169 -13.62 -11.85 7.66
N ALA A 170 -12.73 -11.78 6.69
CA ALA A 170 -12.67 -12.67 5.54
C ALA A 170 -11.20 -12.97 5.20
N THR A 171 -10.97 -13.94 4.33
CA THR A 171 -9.63 -14.30 3.87
C THR A 171 -9.57 -14.31 2.35
N ALA A 172 -8.44 -13.95 1.79
CA ALA A 172 -8.17 -14.04 0.37
C ALA A 172 -8.21 -15.49 -0.16
N MET A 173 -8.07 -16.47 0.73
CA MET A 173 -8.20 -17.90 0.39
C MET A 173 -9.65 -18.33 0.13
N ASN A 174 -10.65 -17.51 0.51
CA ASN A 174 -12.07 -17.79 0.29
C ASN A 174 -12.81 -16.56 -0.24
N PRO A 175 -12.80 -16.32 -1.56
CA PRO A 175 -13.44 -15.16 -2.19
C PRO A 175 -14.95 -15.06 -1.93
N GLU A 176 -15.65 -16.19 -1.83
CA GLU A 176 -17.09 -16.21 -1.58
C GLU A 176 -17.44 -15.75 -0.15
N GLY A 177 -16.54 -15.97 0.82
CA GLY A 177 -16.73 -15.55 2.21
C GLY A 177 -16.87 -14.04 2.40
N ALA A 178 -16.38 -13.24 1.46
CA ALA A 178 -16.45 -11.78 1.51
C ALA A 178 -17.73 -11.21 0.87
N ARG A 179 -18.43 -12.00 0.02
CA ARG A 179 -19.63 -11.56 -0.69
C ARG A 179 -20.82 -11.32 0.25
N GLY A 180 -21.73 -10.45 -0.17
CA GLY A 180 -23.02 -10.23 0.49
C GLY A 180 -22.99 -9.39 1.77
N GLY A 181 -21.88 -8.68 2.03
CA GLY A 181 -21.79 -7.73 3.15
C GLY A 181 -22.14 -6.30 2.71
N ASP A 182 -23.01 -5.64 3.47
CA ASP A 182 -23.21 -4.18 3.40
C ASP A 182 -22.09 -3.50 4.20
N SER A 183 -20.88 -3.44 3.62
CA SER A 183 -19.72 -2.80 4.25
C SER A 183 -19.53 -1.40 3.71
N ALA A 184 -19.24 -0.47 4.59
CA ALA A 184 -18.88 0.91 4.28
C ALA A 184 -17.38 1.15 4.33
N MET A 185 -16.66 0.24 5.01
CA MET A 185 -15.21 0.30 5.17
C MET A 185 -14.58 -1.08 4.97
N ALA A 186 -13.43 -1.11 4.29
CA ALA A 186 -12.64 -2.32 4.07
C ALA A 186 -11.17 -2.07 4.39
N HIS A 187 -10.56 -3.00 5.14
CA HIS A 187 -9.14 -3.08 5.36
C HIS A 187 -8.61 -4.40 4.78
N CYS A 188 -7.92 -4.31 3.66
CA CYS A 188 -7.27 -5.42 3.00
C CYS A 188 -5.79 -5.43 3.40
N THR A 189 -5.41 -6.42 4.21
CA THR A 189 -4.05 -6.51 4.77
C THR A 189 -3.23 -7.58 4.05
N GLU A 190 -1.93 -7.30 3.89
CA GLU A 190 -0.94 -8.14 3.20
C GLU A 190 -1.36 -8.53 1.77
N VAL A 191 -1.90 -7.56 1.02
CA VAL A 191 -2.49 -7.77 -0.32
C VAL A 191 -1.47 -8.31 -1.33
N ALA A 192 -0.19 -7.96 -1.21
CA ALA A 192 0.86 -8.48 -2.08
C ALA A 192 1.10 -10.00 -1.94
N PHE A 193 0.65 -10.59 -0.82
CA PHE A 193 0.76 -12.03 -0.57
C PHE A 193 -0.50 -12.81 -0.91
N TRP A 194 -1.54 -12.14 -1.40
CA TRP A 194 -2.77 -12.83 -1.77
C TRP A 194 -2.52 -13.78 -2.95
N PRO A 195 -3.05 -15.01 -2.88
CA PRO A 195 -2.76 -16.01 -3.91
C PRO A 195 -3.26 -15.55 -5.28
N GLN A 196 -2.37 -15.66 -6.27
CA GLN A 196 -2.66 -15.36 -7.67
C GLN A 196 -2.53 -16.63 -8.50
N THR A 197 -3.64 -17.33 -8.65
CA THR A 197 -3.74 -18.59 -9.37
C THR A 197 -4.97 -18.58 -10.30
N GLU A 198 -5.12 -19.59 -11.16
CA GLU A 198 -6.32 -19.72 -12.02
C GLU A 198 -7.64 -19.71 -11.23
N LYS A 199 -7.63 -20.25 -10.00
CA LYS A 199 -8.82 -20.33 -9.13
C LYS A 199 -8.94 -19.17 -8.17
N MET A 200 -7.83 -18.56 -7.79
CA MET A 200 -7.76 -17.47 -6.82
C MET A 200 -7.16 -16.23 -7.48
N ASP A 201 -7.96 -15.20 -7.63
CA ASP A 201 -7.61 -13.96 -8.29
C ASP A 201 -7.80 -12.79 -7.31
N PRO A 202 -6.71 -12.11 -6.89
CA PRO A 202 -6.79 -10.97 -5.98
C PRO A 202 -7.73 -9.87 -6.46
N GLN A 203 -7.80 -9.62 -7.76
CA GLN A 203 -8.70 -8.62 -8.33
C GLN A 203 -10.17 -8.98 -8.08
N LYS A 204 -10.54 -10.24 -8.27
CA LYS A 204 -11.89 -10.73 -7.98
C LYS A 204 -12.19 -10.66 -6.48
N GLN A 205 -11.21 -10.99 -5.64
CA GLN A 205 -11.35 -10.91 -4.20
C GLN A 205 -11.60 -9.48 -3.72
N VAL A 206 -10.80 -8.52 -4.17
CA VAL A 206 -10.98 -7.10 -3.88
C VAL A 206 -12.35 -6.63 -4.39
N LYS A 207 -12.72 -6.98 -5.60
CA LYS A 207 -14.03 -6.65 -6.18
C LYS A 207 -15.17 -7.22 -5.33
N SER A 208 -15.05 -8.47 -4.89
CA SER A 208 -16.04 -9.12 -4.02
C SER A 208 -16.20 -8.42 -2.68
N SER A 209 -15.11 -7.94 -2.09
CA SER A 209 -15.10 -7.33 -0.74
C SER A 209 -15.43 -5.82 -0.75
N CYS A 210 -15.06 -5.10 -1.82
CA CYS A 210 -15.03 -3.64 -1.82
C CYS A 210 -15.98 -2.98 -2.80
N SER A 211 -16.50 -3.68 -3.83
CA SER A 211 -17.30 -3.06 -4.90
C SER A 211 -18.63 -2.47 -4.42
N GLY A 212 -19.17 -2.96 -3.30
CA GLY A 212 -20.39 -2.40 -2.68
C GLY A 212 -20.15 -1.14 -1.86
N ILE A 213 -18.89 -0.79 -1.58
CA ILE A 213 -18.57 0.38 -0.77
C ILE A 213 -18.78 1.65 -1.58
N LEU A 214 -19.73 2.46 -1.14
CA LEU A 214 -20.13 3.68 -1.84
C LEU A 214 -18.99 4.70 -1.93
N TYR A 215 -19.04 5.55 -2.94
CA TYR A 215 -18.12 6.69 -3.09
C TYR A 215 -18.66 7.91 -2.34
N LYS A 216 -18.59 7.88 -0.99
CA LYS A 216 -19.14 8.90 -0.09
C LYS A 216 -18.14 9.25 1.01
N PRO A 217 -18.25 10.43 1.63
CA PRO A 217 -17.48 10.76 2.83
C PRO A 217 -17.58 9.67 3.91
N TYR A 218 -16.52 9.50 4.68
CA TYR A 218 -16.36 8.47 5.72
C TYR A 218 -16.31 7.01 5.24
N THR A 219 -16.58 6.70 3.94
CA THR A 219 -16.29 5.37 3.44
C THR A 219 -14.78 5.20 3.27
N MET A 220 -14.28 4.00 3.57
CA MET A 220 -12.84 3.76 3.61
C MET A 220 -12.47 2.45 2.94
N ILE A 221 -11.43 2.45 2.11
CA ILE A 221 -10.76 1.25 1.63
C ILE A 221 -9.26 1.47 1.76
N VAL A 222 -8.60 0.57 2.48
CA VAL A 222 -7.15 0.56 2.63
C VAL A 222 -6.61 -0.77 2.13
N TYR A 223 -5.70 -0.72 1.16
CA TYR A 223 -4.85 -1.84 0.79
C TYR A 223 -3.50 -1.64 1.44
N GLU A 224 -3.08 -2.55 2.29
CA GLU A 224 -1.74 -2.47 2.88
C GLU A 224 -0.95 -3.75 2.63
N SER A 225 0.34 -3.59 2.39
CA SER A 225 1.27 -4.71 2.32
C SER A 225 2.72 -4.28 2.50
N THR A 226 3.56 -5.21 2.95
CA THR A 226 4.96 -5.22 2.56
C THR A 226 5.05 -5.66 1.10
N PRO A 227 6.12 -5.32 0.37
CA PRO A 227 6.25 -5.70 -1.03
C PRO A 227 6.44 -7.21 -1.17
N ASN A 228 5.91 -7.77 -2.25
CA ASN A 228 6.10 -9.16 -2.64
C ASN A 228 6.12 -9.29 -4.18
N GLY A 229 6.96 -8.51 -4.80
CA GLY A 229 7.23 -8.56 -6.20
C GLY A 229 6.21 -8.08 -7.20
N GLN A 230 6.26 -8.66 -8.41
CA GLN A 230 5.38 -8.31 -9.51
C GLN A 230 4.06 -9.09 -9.38
N ASN A 231 3.01 -8.43 -8.93
CA ASN A 231 1.70 -9.03 -8.66
C ASN A 231 0.60 -7.97 -8.72
N PHE A 232 -0.64 -8.36 -8.46
CA PHE A 232 -1.80 -7.48 -8.41
C PHE A 232 -1.57 -6.20 -7.56
N TYR A 233 -0.91 -6.32 -6.39
CA TYR A 233 -0.67 -5.17 -5.52
C TYR A 233 0.29 -4.17 -6.16
N LYS A 234 1.32 -4.65 -6.86
CA LYS A 234 2.24 -3.80 -7.63
C LYS A 234 1.52 -3.08 -8.77
N ASP A 235 0.66 -3.78 -9.50
CA ASP A 235 -0.12 -3.17 -10.58
C ASP A 235 -1.02 -2.04 -10.06
N GLU A 236 -1.70 -2.26 -8.92
CA GLU A 236 -2.53 -1.23 -8.27
C GLU A 236 -1.66 -0.08 -7.73
N TRP A 237 -0.46 -0.36 -7.21
CA TRP A 237 0.50 0.65 -6.80
C TRP A 237 0.94 1.53 -7.97
N ASP A 238 1.28 0.93 -9.10
CA ASP A 238 1.68 1.66 -10.31
C ASP A 238 0.54 2.50 -10.86
N ARG A 239 -0.67 1.98 -10.90
CA ARG A 239 -1.86 2.74 -11.29
C ARG A 239 -2.11 3.94 -10.35
N ALA A 240 -1.89 3.76 -9.05
CA ALA A 240 -2.07 4.84 -8.08
C ALA A 240 -1.02 5.95 -8.22
N ASN A 241 0.18 5.63 -8.71
CA ASN A 241 1.24 6.59 -9.02
C ASN A 241 1.19 7.12 -10.46
N GLY A 242 0.46 6.44 -11.35
CA GLY A 242 0.33 6.84 -12.75
C GLY A 242 -0.72 7.93 -12.97
N THR A 243 -0.51 8.71 -14.01
CA THR A 243 -1.47 9.72 -14.49
C THR A 243 -1.84 9.44 -15.95
N ASP A 244 -3.01 9.87 -16.36
CA ASP A 244 -3.42 9.87 -17.76
C ASP A 244 -2.84 11.06 -18.55
N ASP A 245 -3.20 11.17 -19.82
CA ASP A 245 -2.76 12.26 -20.71
C ASP A 245 -3.24 13.66 -20.24
N HIS A 246 -4.18 13.72 -19.29
CA HIS A 246 -4.71 14.97 -18.71
C HIS A 246 -4.12 15.27 -17.33
N GLY A 247 -3.20 14.43 -16.83
CA GLY A 247 -2.60 14.55 -15.50
C GLY A 247 -3.49 14.05 -14.37
N GLU A 248 -4.60 13.38 -14.65
CA GLU A 248 -5.45 12.76 -13.63
C GLU A 248 -4.92 11.38 -13.25
N ARG A 249 -5.01 11.02 -11.98
CA ARG A 249 -4.56 9.70 -11.51
C ARG A 249 -5.35 8.57 -12.17
N LEU A 250 -4.65 7.52 -12.54
CA LEU A 250 -5.25 6.30 -13.11
C LEU A 250 -6.02 5.46 -12.07
N SER A 251 -5.91 5.80 -10.78
CA SER A 251 -6.57 5.11 -9.68
C SER A 251 -7.23 6.10 -8.72
N ALA A 252 -8.35 5.67 -8.11
CA ALA A 252 -8.98 6.41 -7.02
C ALA A 252 -8.17 6.32 -5.70
N PHE A 253 -7.20 5.43 -5.63
CA PHE A 253 -6.36 5.25 -4.45
C PHE A 253 -5.21 6.25 -4.43
N GLU A 254 -4.91 6.75 -3.24
CA GLU A 254 -3.72 7.54 -2.98
C GLU A 254 -2.58 6.61 -2.51
N PRO A 255 -1.42 6.63 -3.20
CA PRO A 255 -0.28 5.85 -2.78
C PRO A 255 0.39 6.50 -1.58
N LEU A 256 0.67 5.70 -0.56
CA LEU A 256 1.43 6.08 0.62
C LEU A 256 2.54 5.06 0.85
N PHE A 257 3.78 5.54 0.85
CA PHE A 257 4.94 4.72 1.17
C PHE A 257 5.47 5.07 2.56
N VAL A 258 5.78 4.04 3.36
CA VAL A 258 6.45 4.18 4.64
C VAL A 258 7.73 3.35 4.61
N ALA A 259 8.87 4.05 4.52
CA ALA A 259 10.18 3.43 4.55
C ALA A 259 10.55 2.95 5.96
N TRP A 260 11.44 1.96 6.05
CA TRP A 260 11.93 1.48 7.33
C TRP A 260 12.62 2.58 8.15
N TRP A 261 13.34 3.50 7.51
CA TRP A 261 14.07 4.58 8.18
C TRP A 261 13.20 5.70 8.73
N GLU A 262 11.91 5.75 8.35
CA GLU A 262 10.90 6.62 8.96
C GLU A 262 10.40 6.09 10.31
N ILE A 263 10.77 4.86 10.69
CA ILE A 263 10.26 4.16 11.87
C ILE A 263 11.26 4.30 13.01
N GLU A 264 10.84 4.94 14.10
CA GLU A 264 11.72 5.28 15.23
C GLU A 264 12.27 4.06 15.97
N GLU A 265 11.56 2.95 15.98
CA GLU A 265 12.00 1.69 16.60
C GLU A 265 13.20 1.06 15.91
N TYR A 266 13.50 1.44 14.67
CA TYR A 266 14.61 0.90 13.90
C TYR A 266 15.83 1.80 14.03
N ARG A 267 16.25 2.01 15.29
CA ARG A 267 17.43 2.80 15.65
C ARG A 267 18.25 2.07 16.70
N LEU A 268 19.53 2.15 16.54
CA LEU A 268 20.50 1.60 17.49
C LEU A 268 21.70 2.56 17.56
N ASP A 269 22.11 2.94 18.75
CA ASP A 269 23.26 3.81 18.94
C ASP A 269 24.56 3.03 18.71
N PRO A 270 25.46 3.50 17.84
CA PRO A 270 26.83 2.99 17.76
C PRO A 270 27.62 3.40 19.00
N GLU A 271 28.72 2.68 19.29
CA GLU A 271 29.60 3.01 20.42
C GLU A 271 30.19 4.42 20.28
N ASP A 272 30.62 4.80 19.07
CA ASP A 272 31.05 6.16 18.74
C ASP A 272 30.35 6.63 17.47
N MET A 273 29.50 7.64 17.62
CA MET A 273 28.71 8.24 16.54
C MET A 273 29.57 8.96 15.50
N LEU A 274 30.64 9.62 15.95
CA LEU A 274 31.52 10.37 15.06
C LEU A 274 32.36 9.40 14.21
N GLU A 275 32.95 8.39 14.85
CA GLU A 275 33.68 7.34 14.15
C GLU A 275 32.81 6.62 13.12
N TRP A 276 31.55 6.30 13.48
CA TRP A 276 30.58 5.72 12.59
C TRP A 276 30.30 6.62 11.36
N ALA A 277 30.07 7.90 11.58
CA ALA A 277 29.84 8.87 10.50
C ALA A 277 31.07 9.00 9.59
N CYS A 278 32.28 9.08 10.16
CA CYS A 278 33.52 9.13 9.38
C CYS A 278 33.67 7.86 8.53
N THR A 279 33.42 6.69 9.11
CA THR A 279 33.49 5.40 8.40
C THR A 279 32.54 5.37 7.19
N LEU A 280 31.31 5.86 7.34
CA LEU A 280 30.34 5.95 6.23
C LEU A 280 30.85 6.87 5.10
N ILE A 281 31.45 8.01 5.44
CA ILE A 281 31.99 8.96 4.46
C ILE A 281 33.20 8.37 3.73
N GLU A 282 34.12 7.75 4.46
CA GLU A 282 35.35 7.15 3.89
C GLU A 282 35.01 6.00 2.93
N ARG A 283 34.04 5.20 3.29
CA ARG A 283 33.63 4.00 2.52
C ARG A 283 32.47 4.25 1.56
N ARG A 284 32.08 5.49 1.29
CA ARG A 284 30.92 5.86 0.45
C ARG A 284 30.90 5.28 -0.98
N ASN A 285 32.06 4.91 -1.50
CA ASN A 285 32.20 4.30 -2.84
C ASN A 285 32.55 2.80 -2.78
N ASP A 286 32.62 2.24 -1.59
CA ASP A 286 33.01 0.85 -1.37
C ASP A 286 31.77 -0.05 -1.51
N LYS A 287 31.72 -0.84 -2.58
CA LYS A 287 30.64 -1.80 -2.83
C LYS A 287 30.77 -3.07 -1.99
N SER A 288 31.95 -3.34 -1.44
CA SER A 288 32.15 -4.47 -0.54
C SER A 288 31.35 -4.26 0.74
N GLY A 289 30.50 -5.22 1.11
CA GLY A 289 29.65 -5.12 2.30
C GLY A 289 28.64 -3.97 2.26
N ASN A 290 28.24 -3.53 1.07
CA ASN A 290 27.15 -2.55 0.84
C ASN A 290 27.36 -1.16 1.48
N TRP A 291 28.61 -0.68 1.59
CA TRP A 291 28.87 0.64 2.19
C TRP A 291 28.39 1.80 1.35
N ASP A 292 28.46 1.69 0.02
CA ASP A 292 27.89 2.65 -0.91
C ASP A 292 26.38 2.78 -0.72
N TYR A 293 25.69 1.66 -0.48
CA TYR A 293 24.27 1.64 -0.15
C TYR A 293 23.99 2.28 1.22
N MET A 294 24.78 2.00 2.24
CA MET A 294 24.66 2.64 3.57
C MET A 294 24.82 4.16 3.49
N TYR A 295 25.78 4.62 2.71
CA TYR A 295 25.97 6.06 2.47
C TYR A 295 24.79 6.66 1.71
N TRP A 296 24.25 5.97 0.70
CA TRP A 296 23.05 6.39 0.00
C TRP A 296 21.85 6.52 0.93
N LEU A 297 21.64 5.60 1.87
CA LEU A 297 20.59 5.70 2.89
C LEU A 297 20.67 7.02 3.67
N TRP A 298 21.88 7.45 4.01
CA TRP A 298 22.07 8.74 4.66
C TRP A 298 21.64 9.90 3.76
N THR A 299 21.95 9.85 2.48
CA THR A 299 21.59 10.93 1.54
C THR A 299 20.08 11.05 1.32
N ILE A 300 19.30 9.99 1.52
CA ILE A 300 17.84 10.01 1.41
C ILE A 300 17.12 10.34 2.71
N GLY A 301 17.85 10.53 3.82
CA GLY A 301 17.30 11.00 5.09
C GLY A 301 17.30 9.99 6.24
N ALA A 302 17.87 8.79 6.06
CA ALA A 302 18.03 7.85 7.16
C ALA A 302 19.00 8.41 8.23
N THR A 303 18.68 8.25 9.51
CA THR A 303 19.53 8.68 10.61
C THR A 303 20.76 7.77 10.75
N LEU A 304 21.84 8.27 11.33
CA LEU A 304 23.04 7.48 11.59
C LEU A 304 22.74 6.24 12.47
N GLN A 305 21.87 6.40 13.48
CA GLN A 305 21.38 5.30 14.31
C GLN A 305 20.55 4.30 13.51
N GLY A 306 19.69 4.77 12.60
CA GLY A 306 18.91 3.91 11.73
C GLY A 306 19.80 3.09 10.80
N ILE A 307 20.79 3.72 10.17
CA ILE A 307 21.74 3.04 9.28
C ILE A 307 22.59 2.01 10.07
N TYR A 308 22.97 2.35 11.30
CA TYR A 308 23.68 1.42 12.17
C TYR A 308 22.80 0.21 12.52
N TRP A 309 21.54 0.44 12.90
CA TRP A 309 20.56 -0.62 13.12
C TRP A 309 20.40 -1.50 11.88
N TYR A 310 20.21 -0.88 10.72
CA TYR A 310 20.04 -1.60 9.44
C TYR A 310 21.23 -2.51 9.15
N ARG A 311 22.45 -2.01 9.37
CA ARG A 311 23.67 -2.80 9.21
C ARG A 311 23.76 -3.97 10.19
N GLN A 312 23.36 -3.80 11.44
CA GLN A 312 23.32 -4.92 12.39
C GLN A 312 22.24 -5.93 11.99
N LYS A 313 21.07 -5.45 11.58
CA LYS A 313 19.96 -6.29 11.15
C LYS A 313 20.27 -7.11 9.90
N MET A 314 21.04 -6.58 8.96
CA MET A 314 21.51 -7.31 7.79
C MET A 314 22.24 -8.63 8.13
N LYS A 315 22.89 -8.72 9.28
CA LYS A 315 23.60 -9.94 9.70
C LYS A 315 22.66 -11.11 10.01
N GLU A 316 21.37 -10.85 10.18
CA GLU A 316 20.34 -11.86 10.41
C GLU A 316 19.80 -12.46 9.10
N TYR A 317 20.11 -11.85 7.95
CA TYR A 317 19.62 -12.27 6.64
C TYR A 317 20.76 -12.89 5.82
N ALA A 318 20.43 -13.94 5.07
CA ALA A 318 21.39 -14.58 4.17
C ALA A 318 21.67 -13.70 2.93
N ASP A 319 20.66 -12.94 2.47
CA ASP A 319 20.74 -11.99 1.35
C ASP A 319 20.17 -10.64 1.77
N ILE A 320 20.82 -9.56 1.33
CA ILE A 320 20.32 -8.20 1.50
C ILE A 320 18.96 -8.01 0.83
N GLN A 321 18.69 -8.76 -0.21
CA GLN A 321 17.44 -8.70 -0.97
C GLN A 321 16.23 -9.08 -0.11
N ASP A 322 16.36 -10.15 0.68
CA ASP A 322 15.32 -10.59 1.60
C ASP A 322 15.04 -9.51 2.66
N MET A 323 16.10 -8.86 3.13
CA MET A 323 15.95 -7.75 4.07
C MET A 323 15.28 -6.53 3.43
N GLN A 324 15.64 -6.17 2.20
CA GLN A 324 15.05 -5.05 1.47
C GLN A 324 13.57 -5.26 1.17
N GLN A 325 13.13 -6.50 1.02
CA GLN A 325 11.69 -6.83 0.90
C GLN A 325 10.94 -6.55 2.20
N GLU A 326 11.52 -6.86 3.35
CA GLU A 326 10.90 -6.63 4.65
C GLU A 326 11.04 -5.19 5.14
N TYR A 327 12.15 -4.55 4.78
CA TYR A 327 12.54 -3.19 5.19
C TYR A 327 12.95 -2.35 3.97
N PRO A 328 12.00 -2.04 3.07
CA PRO A 328 12.30 -1.26 1.88
C PRO A 328 12.66 0.19 2.21
N SER A 329 13.66 0.73 1.52
CA SER A 329 14.14 2.10 1.70
C SER A 329 13.44 3.10 0.78
N ASP A 330 13.00 2.65 -0.38
CA ASP A 330 12.21 3.40 -1.35
C ASP A 330 11.22 2.49 -2.10
N PRO A 331 10.22 3.06 -2.79
CA PRO A 331 9.21 2.27 -3.50
C PRO A 331 9.75 1.43 -4.66
N VAL A 332 10.88 1.83 -5.27
CA VAL A 332 11.49 1.08 -6.38
C VAL A 332 12.17 -0.16 -5.84
N GLU A 333 12.95 0.01 -4.76
CA GLU A 333 13.59 -1.09 -4.04
C GLU A 333 12.58 -2.12 -3.55
N ALA A 334 11.44 -1.63 -3.03
CA ALA A 334 10.38 -2.47 -2.48
C ALA A 334 9.93 -3.59 -3.43
N PHE A 335 9.89 -3.33 -4.72
CA PHE A 335 9.43 -4.30 -5.72
C PHE A 335 10.55 -4.95 -6.53
N LYS A 336 11.81 -4.68 -6.17
CA LYS A 336 12.98 -5.15 -6.89
C LYS A 336 13.18 -6.66 -6.85
N TYR A 337 12.83 -7.28 -5.72
CA TYR A 337 13.29 -8.61 -5.36
C TYR A 337 12.16 -9.64 -5.23
N SER A 338 11.43 -9.86 -6.31
CA SER A 338 10.53 -10.99 -6.38
C SER A 338 10.83 -11.81 -7.62
N GLY A 339 11.53 -12.87 -7.42
CA GLY A 339 12.02 -13.73 -8.49
C GLY A 339 13.39 -13.29 -9.02
N GLN A 340 14.07 -14.19 -9.70
CA GLN A 340 15.36 -13.90 -10.35
C GLN A 340 15.13 -12.88 -11.48
N LEU A 341 15.29 -11.61 -11.19
CA LEU A 341 15.29 -10.59 -12.23
C LEU A 341 16.58 -10.72 -13.04
N VAL A 342 16.47 -10.92 -14.34
CA VAL A 342 17.61 -10.97 -15.27
C VAL A 342 18.33 -9.63 -15.35
N PHE A 343 17.59 -8.53 -15.16
CA PHE A 343 18.12 -7.17 -15.25
C PHE A 343 18.01 -6.43 -13.93
N ASP A 344 19.04 -5.68 -13.58
CA ASP A 344 19.04 -4.76 -12.44
C ASP A 344 17.97 -3.67 -12.61
N ILE A 345 16.98 -3.63 -11.71
CA ILE A 345 15.84 -2.73 -11.83
C ILE A 345 16.25 -1.24 -11.75
N TYR A 346 17.30 -0.88 -11.01
CA TYR A 346 17.79 0.49 -10.98
C TYR A 346 18.34 0.91 -12.33
N LYS A 347 19.04 0.00 -13.03
CA LYS A 347 19.49 0.25 -14.39
C LYS A 347 18.31 0.35 -15.35
N VAL A 348 17.29 -0.47 -15.18
CA VAL A 348 16.04 -0.38 -15.96
C VAL A 348 15.35 0.95 -15.71
N GLU A 349 15.20 1.39 -14.47
CA GLU A 349 14.61 2.69 -14.14
C GLU A 349 15.45 3.88 -14.65
N GLN A 350 16.78 3.79 -14.58
CA GLN A 350 17.64 4.79 -15.21
C GLN A 350 17.44 4.85 -16.74
N LEU A 351 17.28 3.70 -17.37
CA LEU A 351 17.00 3.61 -18.81
C LEU A 351 15.61 4.14 -19.17
N ARG A 352 14.63 4.05 -18.27
CA ARG A 352 13.28 4.60 -18.48
C ARG A 352 13.31 6.09 -18.85
N ARG A 353 14.26 6.87 -18.32
CA ARG A 353 14.45 8.29 -18.65
C ARG A 353 14.82 8.53 -20.12
N PHE A 354 15.33 7.52 -20.80
CA PHE A 354 15.69 7.57 -22.21
C PHE A 354 14.61 6.97 -23.12
N CYS A 355 13.54 6.42 -22.53
CA CYS A 355 12.39 5.94 -23.30
C CYS A 355 11.67 7.13 -23.93
N ARG A 356 11.31 6.97 -25.18
CA ARG A 356 10.56 7.96 -25.98
C ARG A 356 9.22 7.35 -26.36
N GLU A 357 8.22 8.20 -26.51
CA GLU A 357 6.95 7.78 -27.09
C GLU A 357 7.15 7.32 -28.54
N PRO A 358 6.41 6.29 -29.00
CA PRO A 358 6.50 5.84 -30.37
C PRO A 358 6.01 6.93 -31.33
N VAL A 359 6.71 7.14 -32.43
CA VAL A 359 6.29 8.09 -33.51
C VAL A 359 5.01 7.62 -34.20
N PHE A 360 4.73 6.34 -34.12
CA PHE A 360 3.49 5.73 -34.58
C PHE A 360 3.01 4.67 -33.61
N GLN A 361 1.73 4.74 -33.24
CA GLN A 361 1.01 3.68 -32.54
C GLN A 361 -0.28 3.38 -33.27
N GLY A 362 -0.57 2.10 -33.48
CA GLY A 362 -1.76 1.69 -34.24
C GLY A 362 -1.78 0.19 -34.50
N ASP A 363 -2.45 -0.17 -35.57
CA ASP A 363 -2.57 -1.53 -36.03
C ASP A 363 -2.11 -1.66 -37.47
N ILE A 364 -1.84 -2.89 -37.87
CA ILE A 364 -1.48 -3.24 -39.24
C ILE A 364 -2.53 -4.21 -39.82
N SER A 365 -2.93 -4.00 -41.05
CA SER A 365 -3.78 -4.96 -41.75
C SER A 365 -3.27 -5.24 -43.16
N GLY A 366 -3.45 -6.49 -43.61
CA GLY A 366 -3.17 -6.92 -44.98
C GLY A 366 -4.49 -7.14 -45.74
N LYS A 367 -4.40 -7.73 -46.91
CA LYS A 367 -5.57 -8.05 -47.74
C LYS A 367 -6.49 -9.10 -47.16
N SER A 368 -5.97 -9.96 -46.29
CA SER A 368 -6.71 -11.01 -45.58
C SER A 368 -6.30 -11.07 -44.11
N PRO A 369 -7.19 -11.47 -43.20
CA PRO A 369 -6.83 -11.65 -41.78
C PRO A 369 -5.94 -12.87 -41.51
N LYS A 370 -5.77 -13.77 -42.46
CA LYS A 370 -4.99 -15.01 -42.31
C LYS A 370 -4.34 -15.46 -43.65
N GLY A 371 -3.31 -16.28 -43.52
CA GLY A 371 -2.59 -16.86 -44.65
C GLY A 371 -1.59 -15.92 -45.29
N GLU A 372 -1.03 -16.28 -46.44
CA GLU A 372 -0.02 -15.52 -47.15
C GLU A 372 -0.49 -14.12 -47.56
N GLN A 373 -1.76 -13.98 -47.87
CA GLN A 373 -2.36 -12.66 -48.21
C GLN A 373 -2.46 -11.69 -47.04
N ALA A 374 -2.25 -12.17 -45.80
CA ALA A 374 -2.25 -11.30 -44.64
C ALA A 374 -1.05 -10.33 -44.63
N VAL A 375 0.03 -10.65 -45.34
CA VAL A 375 1.22 -9.79 -45.49
C VAL A 375 1.24 -9.00 -46.76
N GLU A 376 0.24 -9.15 -47.61
CA GLU A 376 0.12 -8.38 -48.86
C GLU A 376 -0.68 -7.08 -48.69
N GLY A 377 -0.20 -6.02 -49.29
CA GLY A 377 -0.87 -4.71 -49.31
C GLY A 377 -1.04 -4.11 -47.91
N LEU A 378 -0.06 -4.30 -47.06
CA LEU A 378 -0.04 -3.85 -45.68
C LEU A 378 -0.36 -2.35 -45.56
N LYS A 379 -1.30 -2.01 -44.69
CA LYS A 379 -1.68 -0.66 -44.31
C LYS A 379 -1.54 -0.44 -42.82
N LEU A 380 -1.02 0.70 -42.43
CA LEU A 380 -0.88 1.14 -41.03
C LEU A 380 -2.07 2.04 -40.68
N PHE A 381 -2.73 1.76 -39.60
CA PHE A 381 -3.83 2.54 -39.06
C PHE A 381 -3.48 3.07 -37.69
N ARG A 382 -3.54 4.38 -37.47
CA ARG A 382 -3.34 4.97 -36.16
C ARG A 382 -4.51 4.59 -35.25
N ARG A 383 -4.19 4.03 -34.09
CA ARG A 383 -5.18 3.74 -33.03
C ARG A 383 -4.50 3.89 -31.68
N LYS A 384 -5.12 4.69 -30.79
CA LYS A 384 -4.67 4.78 -29.38
C LYS A 384 -4.80 3.40 -28.74
N GLY A 385 -3.73 2.91 -28.11
CA GLY A 385 -3.68 1.55 -27.56
C GLY A 385 -3.51 0.44 -28.61
N GLY A 386 -3.17 0.76 -29.88
CA GLY A 386 -2.85 -0.23 -30.90
C GLY A 386 -1.61 -1.04 -30.56
N GLU A 387 -1.56 -2.29 -31.03
CA GLU A 387 -0.50 -3.25 -30.69
C GLU A 387 0.83 -2.94 -31.39
N LEU A 388 0.78 -2.31 -32.56
CA LEU A 388 1.98 -1.91 -33.30
C LEU A 388 2.51 -0.56 -32.79
N LYS A 389 3.73 -0.57 -32.28
CA LYS A 389 4.45 0.63 -31.84
C LYS A 389 5.73 0.77 -32.67
N ILE A 390 5.95 1.95 -33.28
CA ILE A 390 7.13 2.24 -34.10
C ILE A 390 7.82 3.46 -33.51
N TRP A 391 9.07 3.33 -33.09
CA TRP A 391 9.89 4.42 -32.56
C TRP A 391 10.76 5.06 -33.66
N GLU A 392 11.07 4.30 -34.71
CA GLU A 392 11.82 4.77 -35.89
C GLU A 392 11.23 4.15 -37.14
N MET A 393 10.81 4.98 -38.10
CA MET A 393 10.24 4.48 -39.35
C MET A 393 11.33 3.79 -40.18
N PRO A 394 11.00 2.66 -40.84
CA PRO A 394 11.94 2.00 -41.74
C PRO A 394 12.46 2.92 -42.80
N ASP A 395 13.77 2.95 -42.99
CA ASP A 395 14.42 3.75 -44.04
C ASP A 395 14.22 3.09 -45.41
N LYS A 396 13.45 3.72 -46.25
CA LYS A 396 13.13 3.25 -47.60
C LYS A 396 14.29 3.39 -48.62
N THR A 397 15.32 4.18 -48.29
CA THR A 397 16.45 4.46 -49.17
C THR A 397 17.60 3.47 -49.03
N TRP A 398 17.58 2.69 -47.91
CA TRP A 398 18.62 1.73 -47.63
C TRP A 398 18.47 0.45 -48.44
N ARG A 399 19.45 0.15 -49.28
CA ARG A 399 19.43 -1.01 -50.19
C ARG A 399 20.26 -2.21 -49.75
N LEU A 400 20.95 -2.14 -48.58
CA LEU A 400 21.73 -3.27 -48.07
C LEU A 400 20.83 -4.29 -47.38
N GLU A 401 21.06 -5.55 -47.67
CA GLU A 401 20.46 -6.68 -46.99
C GLU A 401 20.92 -6.74 -45.53
N ASN A 402 20.14 -7.41 -44.69
CA ASN A 402 20.47 -7.67 -43.25
C ASN A 402 20.56 -6.41 -42.37
N ARG A 403 19.75 -5.38 -42.59
CA ARG A 403 19.71 -4.18 -41.74
C ARG A 403 18.90 -4.36 -40.47
N TYR A 404 17.88 -5.22 -40.49
CA TYR A 404 16.95 -5.41 -39.37
C TYR A 404 17.07 -6.79 -38.77
N PHE A 405 17.17 -6.84 -37.46
CA PHE A 405 16.99 -8.07 -36.71
C PHE A 405 15.54 -8.16 -36.21
N VAL A 406 14.92 -9.30 -36.38
CA VAL A 406 13.59 -9.59 -35.91
C VAL A 406 13.68 -10.73 -34.89
N SER A 407 13.24 -10.48 -33.68
CA SER A 407 13.05 -11.47 -32.64
C SER A 407 11.57 -11.70 -32.41
N VAL A 408 11.19 -12.95 -32.25
CA VAL A 408 9.82 -13.36 -31.97
C VAL A 408 9.81 -14.16 -30.67
N ASP A 409 9.10 -13.64 -29.69
CA ASP A 409 8.78 -14.36 -28.47
C ASP A 409 7.34 -14.82 -28.53
N ILE A 410 7.13 -16.13 -28.46
CA ILE A 410 5.80 -16.75 -28.64
C ILE A 410 5.20 -17.06 -27.27
N GLY A 411 4.22 -16.28 -26.87
CA GLY A 411 3.36 -16.58 -25.72
C GLY A 411 2.46 -17.79 -25.96
N GLY A 412 1.88 -18.32 -24.91
CA GLY A 412 1.01 -19.48 -24.98
C GLY A 412 -0.33 -19.22 -25.68
N LYS A 413 -1.06 -20.31 -26.00
CA LYS A 413 -2.34 -20.27 -26.72
C LYS A 413 -3.56 -19.90 -25.86
N TYR A 414 -3.41 -19.79 -24.56
CA TYR A 414 -4.53 -19.57 -23.64
C TYR A 414 -4.68 -18.10 -23.29
N ARG A 415 -5.89 -17.70 -22.91
CA ARG A 415 -6.24 -16.30 -22.50
C ARG A 415 -5.45 -15.79 -21.30
N THR A 416 -4.82 -16.69 -20.54
CA THR A 416 -3.98 -16.44 -19.36
C THR A 416 -2.48 -16.57 -19.65
N SER A 417 -2.11 -16.81 -20.92
CA SER A 417 -0.71 -16.91 -21.32
C SER A 417 -0.11 -15.54 -21.58
N ASP A 418 1.23 -15.48 -21.51
CA ASP A 418 1.98 -14.28 -21.89
C ASP A 418 1.71 -13.87 -23.33
N TYR A 419 1.88 -12.59 -23.60
CA TYR A 419 1.73 -12.03 -24.94
C TYR A 419 2.82 -12.56 -25.89
N SER A 420 2.47 -12.81 -27.15
CA SER A 420 3.47 -12.98 -28.19
C SER A 420 3.99 -11.62 -28.60
N VAL A 421 5.31 -11.45 -28.64
CA VAL A 421 5.95 -10.18 -28.97
C VAL A 421 6.85 -10.35 -30.17
N ILE A 422 6.72 -9.46 -31.16
CA ILE A 422 7.63 -9.35 -32.31
C ILE A 422 8.40 -8.04 -32.18
N THR A 423 9.72 -8.14 -32.09
CA THR A 423 10.59 -6.96 -31.98
C THR A 423 11.48 -6.89 -33.22
N ALA A 424 11.43 -5.77 -33.93
CA ALA A 424 12.31 -5.48 -35.04
C ALA A 424 13.26 -4.32 -34.68
N VAL A 425 14.55 -4.55 -34.78
CA VAL A 425 15.60 -3.56 -34.42
C VAL A 425 16.54 -3.29 -35.61
N SER A 426 16.87 -2.05 -35.80
CA SER A 426 17.88 -1.66 -36.82
C SER A 426 19.28 -2.02 -36.34
N TYR A 427 20.03 -2.71 -37.21
CA TYR A 427 21.42 -3.15 -36.93
C TYR A 427 22.37 -2.01 -36.59
N THR A 428 22.12 -0.82 -37.11
CA THR A 428 22.95 0.36 -36.80
C THR A 428 22.94 0.73 -35.32
N HIS A 429 21.85 0.43 -34.59
CA HIS A 429 21.78 0.66 -33.17
C HIS A 429 22.53 -0.40 -32.33
N LEU A 430 22.65 -1.62 -32.83
CA LEU A 430 23.39 -2.69 -32.13
C LEU A 430 24.90 -2.49 -32.22
N ARG A 431 25.42 -1.94 -33.35
CA ARG A 431 26.85 -1.66 -33.55
C ARG A 431 27.42 -0.61 -32.58
N ALA A 432 26.63 0.32 -32.10
CA ALA A 432 27.08 1.35 -31.16
C ALA A 432 27.51 0.78 -29.78
N HIS A 433 27.10 -0.43 -29.44
CA HIS A 433 27.46 -1.08 -28.18
C HIS A 433 28.64 -2.07 -28.31
N GLU A 434 28.91 -2.61 -29.47
CA GLU A 434 30.00 -3.58 -29.67
C GLU A 434 31.38 -2.91 -29.85
N THR A 435 31.45 -1.70 -30.36
CA THR A 435 32.71 -1.00 -30.62
C THR A 435 33.44 -0.49 -29.38
N ARG A 436 32.85 -0.54 -28.20
CA ARG A 436 33.51 -0.17 -26.94
C ARG A 436 34.17 -1.32 -26.16
N ARG A 437 34.15 -2.55 -26.68
CA ARG A 437 34.77 -3.71 -26.01
C ARG A 437 36.03 -4.24 -26.65
N HIS A 438 36.53 -3.62 -27.76
CA HIS A 438 37.73 -4.04 -28.48
C HIS A 438 38.73 -2.90 -28.74
N LEU A 439 38.79 -1.90 -27.80
CA LEU A 439 39.90 -0.96 -27.73
C LEU A 439 40.48 -0.95 -26.34
#